data_d21af16b329f0f6860a52c6de0bb1fdf
#
_entry.id   d21af16b329f0f6860a52c6de0bb1fdf
#
_cell.length_a   1.000
_cell.length_b   1.000
_cell.length_c   1.000
_cell.angle_alpha   90.00
_cell.angle_beta   90.00
_cell.angle_gamma   90.00
#
_symmetry.space_group_name_H-M   'P 1'
#
loop_
_entity.id
_entity.type
_entity.pdbx_description
1 polymer ?
#
loop_
_entity_poly.entity_id
_entity_poly.type
_entity_poly.pdbx_seq_one_letter_code
_entity_poly.pdbx_strand_id
1 'polypeptide(L)'
;MTDDLQLTGAEREIIRREFMSRFGEAASVTEGFHVKRWATGPNKGRPKLTAAVQGMLDRGLITIADEGYWPRATFTDKGLQALKRLAADRRALDPDRHRFLIDELAEIPASI
;
A
#
# COMPACT_ATOMS: atom_id res chain seq x y z
N MET A 1 5.75 23.39 -1.47
CA MET A 1 4.67 22.67 -0.76
C MET A 1 4.84 21.18 -0.99
N THR A 2 4.91 20.40 0.08
CA THR A 2 5.10 18.96 -0.02
C THR A 2 3.77 18.33 -0.45
N ASP A 3 3.82 17.47 -1.50
CA ASP A 3 2.65 16.73 -1.93
C ASP A 3 2.56 15.43 -1.12
N ASP A 4 1.68 15.39 -0.10
CA ASP A 4 1.50 14.23 0.77
C ASP A 4 1.03 12.98 0.02
N LEU A 5 0.43 13.17 -1.16
CA LEU A 5 -0.05 12.05 -1.98
C LEU A 5 1.04 11.46 -2.87
N GLN A 6 2.20 12.09 -2.94
CA GLN A 6 3.30 11.54 -3.73
C GLN A 6 4.03 10.45 -2.96
N LEU A 7 4.08 9.26 -3.56
CA LEU A 7 4.76 8.12 -2.96
C LEU A 7 6.26 8.16 -3.26
N THR A 8 7.07 7.80 -2.26
CA THR A 8 8.52 7.65 -2.45
C THR A 8 8.82 6.41 -3.28
N GLY A 9 10.07 6.28 -3.75
CA GLY A 9 10.50 5.09 -4.48
C GLY A 9 10.31 3.80 -3.69
N ALA A 10 10.65 3.81 -2.40
CA ALA A 10 10.49 2.65 -1.53
C ALA A 10 9.01 2.29 -1.32
N GLU A 11 8.15 3.30 -1.19
CA GLU A 11 6.70 3.08 -1.05
C GLU A 11 6.11 2.48 -2.32
N ARG A 12 6.52 2.99 -3.49
CA ARG A 12 6.08 2.45 -4.77
C ARG A 12 6.50 0.98 -4.95
N GLU A 13 7.69 0.62 -4.48
CA GLU A 13 8.14 -0.76 -4.51
C GLU A 13 7.26 -1.69 -3.70
N ILE A 14 6.81 -1.25 -2.52
CA ILE A 14 5.87 -2.03 -1.70
C ILE A 14 4.58 -2.26 -2.48
N ILE A 15 4.02 -1.22 -3.09
CA ILE A 15 2.78 -1.33 -3.85
C ILE A 15 2.95 -2.30 -5.04
N ARG A 16 4.04 -2.18 -5.78
CA ARG A 16 4.31 -3.08 -6.90
C ARG A 16 4.41 -4.53 -6.47
N ARG A 17 5.08 -4.79 -5.35
CA ARG A 17 5.29 -6.14 -4.84
C ARG A 17 4.00 -6.75 -4.28
N GLU A 18 3.25 -5.98 -3.48
CA GLU A 18 2.10 -6.51 -2.77
C GLU A 18 0.88 -6.71 -3.66
N PHE A 19 0.76 -5.93 -4.73
CA PHE A 19 -0.42 -5.95 -5.61
C PHE A 19 -0.10 -6.44 -7.02
N MET A 20 1.02 -7.11 -7.20
CA MET A 20 1.36 -7.70 -8.48
C MET A 20 0.47 -8.90 -8.78
N SER A 21 -0.04 -8.97 -10.03
CA SER A 21 -0.85 -10.10 -10.48
C SER A 21 -0.01 -11.38 -10.56
N ARG A 22 -0.53 -12.46 -9.96
CA ARG A 22 0.10 -13.78 -10.00
C ARG A 22 -0.97 -14.82 -10.27
N PHE A 23 -0.72 -15.69 -11.25
CA PHE A 23 -1.66 -16.76 -11.61
C PHE A 23 -3.08 -16.26 -11.89
N GLY A 24 -3.19 -15.07 -12.51
CA GLY A 24 -4.48 -14.47 -12.81
C GLY A 24 -5.18 -13.80 -11.64
N GLU A 25 -4.52 -13.68 -10.50
CA GLU A 25 -5.11 -13.09 -9.29
C GLU A 25 -4.18 -12.02 -8.72
N ALA A 26 -4.76 -11.09 -7.99
CA ALA A 26 -4.03 -10.10 -7.23
C ALA A 26 -4.82 -9.76 -5.97
N ALA A 27 -4.12 -9.32 -4.92
CA ALA A 27 -4.78 -8.86 -3.69
C ALA A 27 -5.59 -7.61 -3.99
N SER A 28 -6.75 -7.49 -3.34
CA SER A 28 -7.58 -6.29 -3.44
C SER A 28 -6.94 -5.15 -2.66
N VAL A 29 -6.96 -3.95 -3.24
CA VAL A 29 -6.45 -2.77 -2.57
C VAL A 29 -7.25 -2.43 -1.30
N THR A 30 -8.53 -2.81 -1.26
CA THR A 30 -9.38 -2.58 -0.08
C THR A 30 -9.01 -3.48 1.10
N GLU A 31 -8.35 -4.60 0.84
CA GLU A 31 -7.87 -5.49 1.90
C GLU A 31 -6.51 -5.05 2.45
N GLY A 32 -5.81 -4.20 1.73
CA GLY A 32 -4.49 -3.73 2.13
C GLY A 32 -3.42 -4.79 2.00
N PHE A 33 -2.42 -4.74 2.87
CA PHE A 33 -1.33 -5.71 2.85
C PHE A 33 -0.89 -6.05 4.27
N HIS A 34 -0.25 -7.21 4.41
CA HIS A 34 0.22 -7.66 5.72
C HIS A 34 1.59 -7.10 6.04
N VAL A 35 1.81 -6.83 7.32
CA VAL A 35 3.07 -6.34 7.87
C VAL A 35 3.66 -7.44 8.74
N LYS A 36 4.98 -7.56 8.75
CA LYS A 36 5.65 -8.55 9.59
C LYS A 36 5.66 -8.11 11.05
N ARG A 37 5.90 -9.06 11.94
CA ARG A 37 6.13 -8.79 13.36
C ARG A 37 7.60 -8.92 13.69
N TRP A 38 8.05 -8.22 14.72
CA TRP A 38 9.39 -8.43 15.25
C TRP A 38 9.49 -9.86 15.80
N ALA A 39 10.50 -10.59 15.35
CA ALA A 39 10.71 -11.98 15.78
C ALA A 39 11.49 -12.09 17.09
N THR A 40 12.32 -11.10 17.38
CA THR A 40 13.20 -11.08 18.56
C THR A 40 13.32 -9.67 19.11
N GLY A 41 13.92 -9.56 20.31
CA GLY A 41 14.22 -8.29 20.92
C GLY A 41 13.08 -7.71 21.73
N PRO A 42 13.23 -6.45 22.22
CA PRO A 42 12.25 -5.82 23.10
C PRO A 42 10.89 -5.56 22.43
N ASN A 43 10.86 -5.52 21.10
CA ASN A 43 9.63 -5.28 20.35
C ASN A 43 9.01 -6.57 19.80
N LYS A 44 9.47 -7.75 20.25
CA LYS A 44 8.95 -9.03 19.79
C LYS A 44 7.42 -9.07 19.83
N GLY A 45 6.82 -9.49 18.72
CA GLY A 45 5.37 -9.57 18.57
C GLY A 45 4.71 -8.28 18.10
N ARG A 46 5.41 -7.14 18.13
CA ARG A 46 4.86 -5.87 17.66
C ARG A 46 5.01 -5.77 16.13
N PRO A 47 4.16 -4.98 15.46
CA PRO A 47 4.32 -4.75 14.03
C PRO A 47 5.70 -4.18 13.71
N LYS A 48 6.37 -4.77 12.71
CA LYS A 48 7.68 -4.31 12.25
C LYS A 48 7.46 -3.37 11.07
N LEU A 49 7.49 -2.07 11.33
CA LEU A 49 7.27 -1.06 10.32
C LEU A 49 8.61 -0.64 9.71
N THR A 50 8.73 -0.85 8.39
CA THR A 50 9.88 -0.32 7.65
C THR A 50 9.75 1.20 7.56
N ALA A 51 10.84 1.88 7.17
CA ALA A 51 10.79 3.34 7.02
C ALA A 51 9.72 3.76 6.01
N ALA A 52 9.54 2.99 4.93
CA ALA A 52 8.52 3.28 3.93
C ALA A 52 7.10 3.14 4.49
N VAL A 53 6.82 2.06 5.22
CA VAL A 53 5.51 1.84 5.84
C VAL A 53 5.24 2.90 6.90
N GLN A 54 6.24 3.21 7.72
CA GLN A 54 6.12 4.27 8.73
C GLN A 54 5.83 5.63 8.09
N GLY A 55 6.48 5.94 6.98
CA GLY A 55 6.23 7.20 6.26
C GLY A 55 4.80 7.30 5.73
N MET A 56 4.27 6.20 5.20
CA MET A 56 2.86 6.19 4.76
C MET A 56 1.90 6.35 5.94
N LEU A 57 2.20 5.70 7.07
CA LEU A 57 1.39 5.83 8.28
C LEU A 57 1.41 7.27 8.80
N ASP A 58 2.59 7.88 8.87
CA ASP A 58 2.76 9.24 9.37
C ASP A 58 2.03 10.28 8.53
N ARG A 59 1.93 10.04 7.22
CA ARG A 59 1.22 10.92 6.30
C ARG A 59 -0.28 10.64 6.22
N GLY A 60 -0.78 9.66 6.98
CA GLY A 60 -2.19 9.30 6.99
C GLY A 60 -2.66 8.55 5.75
N LEU A 61 -1.76 7.90 5.01
CA LEU A 61 -2.10 7.13 3.83
C LEU A 61 -2.59 5.73 4.17
N ILE A 62 -2.15 5.20 5.32
CA ILE A 62 -2.55 3.88 5.81
C ILE A 62 -2.87 3.94 7.30
N THR A 63 -3.58 2.92 7.75
CA THR A 63 -3.73 2.61 9.18
C THR A 63 -3.22 1.19 9.42
N ILE A 64 -2.78 0.91 10.63
CA ILE A 64 -2.28 -0.42 11.01
C ILE A 64 -3.26 -1.04 12.00
N ALA A 65 -3.80 -2.20 11.64
CA ALA A 65 -4.61 -3.02 12.54
C ALA A 65 -3.76 -4.18 13.03
N ASP A 66 -3.51 -4.22 14.34
CA ASP A 66 -2.75 -5.30 14.96
C ASP A 66 -3.72 -6.40 15.40
N GLU A 67 -4.28 -7.10 14.41
CA GLU A 67 -5.26 -8.15 14.62
C GLU A 67 -4.86 -9.41 13.87
N GLY A 68 -5.25 -10.58 14.40
CA GLY A 68 -4.99 -11.84 13.75
C GLY A 68 -3.52 -12.24 13.81
N TYR A 69 -3.15 -13.14 12.92
CA TYR A 69 -1.80 -13.67 12.88
C TYR A 69 -0.77 -12.62 12.43
N TRP A 70 -1.13 -11.81 11.45
CA TRP A 70 -0.26 -10.75 10.93
C TRP A 70 -0.97 -9.40 11.04
N PRO A 71 -0.25 -8.34 11.45
CA PRO A 71 -0.81 -6.99 11.37
C PRO A 71 -1.15 -6.65 9.93
N ARG A 72 -2.18 -5.84 9.73
CA ARG A 72 -2.64 -5.45 8.40
C ARG A 72 -2.58 -3.93 8.25
N ALA A 73 -1.93 -3.49 7.15
CA ALA A 73 -1.97 -2.10 6.73
C ALA A 73 -3.12 -1.92 5.75
N THR A 74 -3.99 -0.96 6.03
CA THR A 74 -5.16 -0.67 5.20
C THR A 74 -5.08 0.76 4.73
N PHE A 75 -5.39 1.01 3.46
CA PHE A 75 -5.34 2.36 2.90
C PHE A 75 -6.53 3.18 3.37
N THR A 76 -6.23 4.43 3.76
CA THR A 76 -7.25 5.45 4.02
C THR A 76 -7.74 6.03 2.69
N ASP A 77 -8.77 6.87 2.72
CA ASP A 77 -9.20 7.57 1.50
C ASP A 77 -8.05 8.35 0.88
N LYS A 78 -7.25 9.01 1.71
CA LYS A 78 -6.06 9.73 1.27
C LYS A 78 -5.06 8.78 0.60
N GLY A 79 -4.86 7.59 1.18
CA GLY A 79 -3.99 6.56 0.62
C GLY A 79 -4.49 6.06 -0.73
N LEU A 80 -5.80 5.84 -0.86
CA LEU A 80 -6.38 5.43 -2.13
C LEU A 80 -6.19 6.50 -3.22
N GLN A 81 -6.28 7.78 -2.86
CA GLN A 81 -6.02 8.86 -3.81
C GLN A 81 -4.56 8.89 -4.24
N ALA A 82 -3.63 8.61 -3.32
CA ALA A 82 -2.21 8.47 -3.66
C ALA A 82 -1.98 7.32 -4.65
N LEU A 83 -2.66 6.19 -4.45
CA LEU A 83 -2.58 5.05 -5.38
C LEU A 83 -3.18 5.39 -6.74
N LYS A 84 -4.26 6.16 -6.79
CA LYS A 84 -4.85 6.60 -8.06
C LYS A 84 -3.85 7.46 -8.85
N ARG A 85 -3.11 8.34 -8.18
CA ARG A 85 -2.05 9.13 -8.82
C ARG A 85 -0.94 8.24 -9.36
N LEU A 86 -0.55 7.22 -8.58
CA LEU A 86 0.46 6.27 -9.01
C LEU A 86 -0.01 5.50 -10.25
N ALA A 87 -1.27 5.06 -10.27
CA ALA A 87 -1.83 4.31 -11.37
C ALA A 87 -1.95 5.14 -12.66
N ALA A 88 -2.04 6.46 -12.54
CA ALA A 88 -2.08 7.36 -13.70
C ALA A 88 -0.72 7.46 -14.39
N ASP A 89 0.35 7.08 -13.71
CA ASP A 89 1.70 7.06 -14.28
C ASP A 89 2.01 5.67 -14.81
N ARG A 90 1.97 5.53 -16.14
CA ARG A 90 2.21 4.23 -16.82
C ARG A 90 3.60 3.68 -16.58
N ARG A 91 4.56 4.53 -16.20
CA ARG A 91 5.93 4.10 -15.89
C ARG A 91 6.04 3.54 -14.48
N ALA A 92 5.16 3.95 -13.59
CA ALA A 92 5.19 3.52 -12.20
C ALA A 92 4.63 2.12 -12.02
N LEU A 93 3.57 1.77 -12.77
CA LEU A 93 2.93 0.46 -12.71
C LEU A 93 2.89 -0.15 -14.10
N ASP A 94 3.38 -1.39 -14.23
CA ASP A 94 3.28 -2.15 -15.46
C ASP A 94 1.83 -2.53 -15.71
N PRO A 95 1.21 -2.12 -16.85
CA PRO A 95 -0.20 -2.37 -17.11
C PRO A 95 -0.59 -3.86 -17.10
N ASP A 96 0.34 -4.74 -17.48
CA ASP A 96 0.07 -6.19 -17.49
C ASP A 96 0.17 -6.79 -16.09
N ARG A 97 1.24 -6.44 -15.36
CA ARG A 97 1.49 -7.00 -14.03
C ARG A 97 0.57 -6.44 -12.96
N HIS A 98 0.08 -5.23 -13.15
CA HIS A 98 -0.75 -4.53 -12.17
C HIS A 98 -2.13 -4.22 -12.68
N ARG A 99 -2.62 -4.98 -13.68
CA ARG A 99 -3.93 -4.75 -14.31
C ARG A 99 -5.05 -4.73 -13.28
N PHE A 100 -5.07 -5.69 -12.37
CA PHE A 100 -6.15 -5.77 -11.37
C PHE A 100 -6.14 -4.58 -10.42
N LEU A 101 -4.94 -4.14 -10.01
CA LEU A 101 -4.80 -2.95 -9.18
C LEU A 101 -5.29 -1.71 -9.93
N ILE A 102 -4.86 -1.53 -11.17
CA ILE A 102 -5.25 -0.38 -11.98
C ILE A 102 -6.76 -0.35 -12.19
N ASP A 103 -7.35 -1.49 -12.53
CA ASP A 103 -8.80 -1.60 -12.77
C ASP A 103 -9.59 -1.31 -11.48
N GLU A 104 -9.14 -1.85 -10.35
CA GLU A 104 -9.78 -1.59 -9.06
C GLU A 104 -9.72 -0.12 -8.67
N LEU A 105 -8.56 0.51 -8.85
CA LEU A 105 -8.39 1.93 -8.55
C LEU A 105 -9.25 2.82 -9.45
N ALA A 106 -9.47 2.39 -10.69
CA ALA A 106 -10.32 3.14 -11.62
C ALA A 106 -11.79 3.18 -11.15
N GLU A 107 -12.23 2.20 -10.38
CA GLU A 107 -13.58 2.15 -9.84
C GLU A 107 -13.75 2.99 -8.59
N ILE A 108 -12.66 3.44 -7.96
CA ILE A 108 -12.71 4.27 -6.76
C ILE A 108 -12.85 5.72 -7.18
N PRO A 109 -13.89 6.45 -6.69
CA PRO A 109 -14.08 7.85 -7.05
C PRO A 109 -12.90 8.72 -6.60
N ALA A 110 -12.55 9.70 -7.44
CA ALA A 110 -11.55 10.69 -7.05
C ALA A 110 -12.14 11.58 -5.96
N SER A 111 -11.35 11.81 -4.91
CA SER A 111 -11.72 12.73 -3.85
C SER A 111 -11.45 14.17 -4.32
N ILE A 112 -12.37 15.06 -4.03
CA ILE A 112 -12.24 16.47 -4.39
C ILE A 112 -11.74 17.26 -3.20
#